data_4e9f81f74563df902972c732ba1d96c4
#
_entry.id   4e9f81f74563df902972c732ba1d96c4
#
_cell.length_a   1.000
_cell.length_b   1.000
_cell.length_c   1.000
_cell.angle_alpha   90.00
_cell.angle_beta   90.00
_cell.angle_gamma   90.00
#
_symmetry.space_group_name_H-M   'P 1'
#
loop_
_entity.id
_entity.type
_entity.pdbx_description
1 polymer ?
#
loop_
_entity_poly.entity_id
_entity_poly.type
_entity_poly.pdbx_seq_one_letter_code
_entity_poly.pdbx_strand_id
1 'polypeptide(L)'
;SDSLNHASIIDGIRLCKARRYRFANSDMADLRTQLEAARADGARFIMIATDGVFSMDGYLARLPEIRALADEFGALLMVDDCHATGFMGPQGRGTPAHFGIQADVMTGTLGKALGGALGGYIAGPQPVIDLLRQRARPYLFSNALPPAIVAAGLAALDLVEAGDDLRAQLFENAAYWRAGLADAGFGLLDGAHPIIPVMLGDAKLAQAMAADLFQRGVYVA
;
A
#
# COMPACT_ATOMS: atom_id res chain seq x y z
N SER A 1 5.96 -4.37 12.40
CA SER A 1 5.66 -3.54 11.21
C SER A 1 6.90 -3.36 10.35
N ASP A 2 6.72 -3.31 9.03
CA ASP A 2 7.80 -2.95 8.11
C ASP A 2 8.32 -1.54 8.40
N SER A 3 9.61 -1.33 8.21
CA SER A 3 10.30 -0.08 8.54
C SER A 3 9.98 1.07 7.58
N LEU A 4 9.53 0.78 6.36
CA LEU A 4 9.14 1.75 5.33
C LEU A 4 7.63 1.96 5.22
N ASN A 5 6.84 1.38 6.13
CA ASN A 5 5.40 1.60 6.13
C ASN A 5 5.04 3.09 6.11
N HIS A 6 3.92 3.38 5.46
CA HIS A 6 3.35 4.73 5.43
C HIS A 6 3.22 5.33 6.84
N ALA A 7 3.43 6.64 6.96
CA ALA A 7 3.42 7.36 8.24
C ALA A 7 2.15 7.10 9.07
N SER A 8 0.99 6.96 8.43
CA SER A 8 -0.27 6.67 9.12
C SER A 8 -0.26 5.33 9.85
N ILE A 9 0.38 4.29 9.31
CA ILE A 9 0.54 2.99 9.98
C ILE A 9 1.49 3.15 11.16
N ILE A 10 2.63 3.82 10.96
CA ILE A 10 3.62 4.06 12.00
C ILE A 10 2.98 4.83 13.18
N ASP A 11 2.23 5.88 12.90
CA ASP A 11 1.59 6.69 13.92
C ASP A 11 0.42 5.95 14.59
N GLY A 12 -0.38 5.19 13.84
CA GLY A 12 -1.41 4.31 14.38
C GLY A 12 -0.83 3.29 15.37
N ILE A 13 0.30 2.67 15.03
CA ILE A 13 1.02 1.74 15.91
C ILE A 13 1.58 2.47 17.15
N ARG A 14 2.07 3.70 17.00
CA ARG A 14 2.55 4.52 18.13
C ARG A 14 1.44 4.89 19.11
N LEU A 15 0.24 5.10 18.63
CA LEU A 15 -0.93 5.45 19.42
C LEU A 15 -1.56 4.25 20.13
N CYS A 16 -1.31 3.03 19.67
CA CYS A 16 -1.86 1.85 20.31
C CYS A 16 -1.02 1.43 21.54
N LYS A 17 -1.62 0.62 22.43
CA LYS A 17 -0.95 0.11 23.62
C LYS A 17 -0.22 -1.22 23.41
N ALA A 18 -0.24 -1.77 22.19
CA ALA A 18 0.44 -2.99 21.84
C ALA A 18 1.97 -2.80 21.87
N ARG A 19 2.71 -3.85 22.21
CA ARG A 19 4.16 -3.85 22.00
C ARG A 19 4.46 -3.74 20.51
N ARG A 20 5.53 -3.04 20.17
CA ARG A 20 5.90 -2.72 18.81
C ARG A 20 7.20 -3.42 18.45
N TYR A 21 7.17 -4.14 17.35
CA TYR A 21 8.31 -4.79 16.74
C TYR A 21 8.43 -4.25 15.31
N ARG A 22 9.62 -3.83 14.93
CA ARG A 22 9.89 -3.27 13.61
C ARG A 22 10.94 -4.13 12.91
N PHE A 23 10.68 -4.52 11.70
CA PHE A 23 11.64 -5.25 10.87
C PHE A 23 12.11 -4.39 9.69
N ALA A 24 13.34 -4.64 9.23
CA ALA A 24 13.91 -3.96 8.09
C ALA A 24 13.09 -4.25 6.82
N ASN A 25 12.95 -3.25 5.96
CA ASN A 25 12.12 -3.37 4.75
C ASN A 25 12.50 -4.59 3.93
N SER A 26 11.49 -5.40 3.61
CA SER A 26 11.63 -6.62 2.81
C SER A 26 12.61 -7.66 3.35
N ASP A 27 13.04 -7.56 4.62
CA ASP A 27 13.92 -8.53 5.27
C ASP A 27 13.09 -9.59 6.03
N MET A 28 12.93 -10.75 5.41
CA MET A 28 12.15 -11.85 5.98
C MET A 28 12.86 -12.54 7.14
N ALA A 29 14.20 -12.49 7.20
CA ALA A 29 14.96 -13.03 8.32
C ALA A 29 14.78 -12.16 9.57
N ASP A 30 14.83 -10.83 9.41
CA ASP A 30 14.53 -9.91 10.50
C ASP A 30 13.05 -10.01 10.91
N LEU A 31 12.09 -10.12 9.96
CA LEU A 31 10.69 -10.34 10.30
C LEU A 31 10.52 -11.60 11.19
N ARG A 32 11.16 -12.70 10.83
CA ARG A 32 11.15 -13.94 11.64
C ARG A 32 11.68 -13.68 13.05
N THR A 33 12.83 -13.02 13.16
CA THR A 33 13.44 -12.66 14.46
C THR A 33 12.48 -11.83 15.32
N GLN A 34 11.78 -10.86 14.73
CA GLN A 34 10.81 -10.03 15.46
C GLN A 34 9.57 -10.83 15.89
N LEU A 35 9.12 -11.82 15.09
CA LEU A 35 8.00 -12.69 15.44
C LEU A 35 8.39 -13.65 16.58
N GLU A 36 9.59 -14.22 16.55
CA GLU A 36 10.14 -15.04 17.63
C GLU A 36 10.23 -14.26 18.94
N ALA A 37 10.77 -13.04 18.89
CA ALA A 37 10.84 -12.14 20.03
C ALA A 37 9.44 -11.82 20.59
N ALA A 38 8.47 -11.53 19.72
CA ALA A 38 7.10 -11.28 20.16
C ALA A 38 6.49 -12.49 20.87
N ARG A 39 6.73 -13.71 20.39
CA ARG A 39 6.26 -14.94 21.07
C ARG A 39 6.97 -15.16 22.39
N ALA A 40 8.29 -14.97 22.46
CA ALA A 40 9.07 -15.07 23.70
C ALA A 40 8.59 -14.06 24.76
N ASP A 41 8.18 -12.88 24.34
CA ASP A 41 7.59 -11.84 25.18
C ASP A 41 6.14 -12.12 25.62
N GLY A 42 5.58 -13.28 25.24
CA GLY A 42 4.25 -13.71 25.63
C GLY A 42 3.11 -13.06 24.83
N ALA A 43 3.36 -12.60 23.60
CA ALA A 43 2.31 -12.05 22.77
C ALA A 43 1.22 -13.10 22.48
N ARG A 44 0.00 -12.79 22.92
CA ARG A 44 -1.17 -13.63 22.67
C ARG A 44 -1.69 -13.49 21.24
N PHE A 45 -1.74 -12.26 20.75
CA PHE A 45 -2.10 -11.90 19.38
C PHE A 45 -0.96 -11.13 18.75
N ILE A 46 -0.63 -11.46 17.52
CA ILE A 46 0.37 -10.76 16.71
C ILE A 46 -0.32 -10.28 15.43
N MET A 47 -0.01 -9.05 15.01
CA MET A 47 -0.41 -8.51 13.73
C MET A 47 0.84 -8.03 13.00
N ILE A 48 1.04 -8.52 11.78
CA ILE A 48 2.03 -8.00 10.84
C ILE A 48 1.32 -6.92 10.03
N ALA A 49 1.88 -5.70 10.00
CA ALA A 49 1.36 -4.61 9.19
C ALA A 49 2.41 -4.19 8.16
N THR A 50 2.01 -4.12 6.90
CA THR A 50 2.86 -3.70 5.78
C THR A 50 2.06 -2.93 4.73
N ASP A 51 2.72 -2.00 4.01
CA ASP A 51 2.19 -1.54 2.73
C ASP A 51 2.25 -2.69 1.72
N GLY A 52 1.32 -2.75 0.81
CA GLY A 52 1.37 -3.66 -0.34
C GLY A 52 2.33 -3.15 -1.42
N VAL A 53 2.33 -1.82 -1.61
CA VAL A 53 3.26 -1.07 -2.46
C VAL A 53 3.83 0.09 -1.65
N PHE A 54 5.15 0.17 -1.54
CA PHE A 54 5.84 1.29 -0.90
C PHE A 54 5.86 2.49 -1.83
N SER A 55 5.15 3.55 -1.46
CA SER A 55 4.79 4.68 -2.33
C SER A 55 5.98 5.46 -2.90
N MET A 56 7.07 5.54 -2.16
CA MET A 56 8.25 6.32 -2.57
C MET A 56 9.11 5.59 -3.60
N ASP A 57 9.13 4.26 -3.54
CA ASP A 57 10.07 3.43 -4.29
C ASP A 57 9.36 2.55 -5.34
N GLY A 58 8.05 2.38 -5.26
CA GLY A 58 7.29 1.49 -6.13
C GLY A 58 7.55 0.00 -5.88
N TYR A 59 8.24 -0.35 -4.80
CA TYR A 59 8.47 -1.74 -4.42
C TYR A 59 7.18 -2.42 -3.97
N LEU A 60 7.02 -3.67 -4.39
CA LEU A 60 5.99 -4.54 -3.82
C LEU A 60 6.53 -5.24 -2.58
N ALA A 61 5.70 -5.31 -1.54
CA ALA A 61 6.00 -6.13 -0.38
C ALA A 61 6.09 -7.62 -0.78
N ARG A 62 6.94 -8.37 -0.10
CA ARG A 62 7.11 -9.82 -0.29
C ARG A 62 5.94 -10.58 0.36
N LEU A 63 4.71 -10.28 -0.09
CA LEU A 63 3.50 -10.76 0.55
C LEU A 63 3.40 -12.30 0.67
N PRO A 64 3.84 -13.11 -0.32
CA PRO A 64 3.84 -14.57 -0.16
C PRO A 64 4.67 -15.05 1.04
N GLU A 65 5.86 -14.51 1.21
CA GLU A 65 6.74 -14.89 2.32
C GLU A 65 6.24 -14.32 3.66
N ILE A 66 5.71 -13.09 3.65
CA ILE A 66 5.09 -12.50 4.84
C ILE A 66 3.88 -13.32 5.26
N ARG A 67 3.03 -13.79 4.33
CA ARG A 67 1.89 -14.65 4.61
C ARG A 67 2.32 -15.99 5.21
N ALA A 68 3.35 -16.61 4.62
CA ALA A 68 3.90 -17.87 5.14
C ALA A 68 4.39 -17.73 6.59
N LEU A 69 5.10 -16.64 6.90
CA LEU A 69 5.52 -16.35 8.27
C LEU A 69 4.33 -16.03 9.18
N ALA A 70 3.33 -15.29 8.70
CA ALA A 70 2.14 -15.04 9.49
C ALA A 70 1.40 -16.33 9.84
N ASP A 71 1.28 -17.27 8.90
CA ASP A 71 0.66 -18.57 9.12
C ASP A 71 1.46 -19.40 10.13
N GLU A 72 2.79 -19.47 9.97
CA GLU A 72 3.68 -20.20 10.86
C GLU A 72 3.57 -19.71 12.32
N PHE A 73 3.50 -18.40 12.50
CA PHE A 73 3.42 -17.79 13.83
C PHE A 73 1.99 -17.54 14.31
N GLY A 74 0.95 -17.94 13.56
CA GLY A 74 -0.44 -17.65 13.89
C GLY A 74 -0.70 -16.16 14.07
N ALA A 75 -0.10 -15.34 13.21
CA ALA A 75 -0.25 -13.89 13.20
C ALA A 75 -1.29 -13.45 12.15
N LEU A 76 -1.97 -12.35 12.41
CA LEU A 76 -2.81 -11.67 11.42
C LEU A 76 -1.93 -10.84 10.47
N LEU A 77 -2.31 -10.80 9.20
CA LEU A 77 -1.68 -9.97 8.19
C LEU A 77 -2.59 -8.80 7.81
N MET A 78 -2.13 -7.59 8.07
CA MET A 78 -2.75 -6.34 7.60
C MET A 78 -1.92 -5.78 6.45
N VAL A 79 -2.58 -5.50 5.32
CA VAL A 79 -1.97 -4.88 4.14
C VAL A 79 -2.62 -3.55 3.86
N ASP A 80 -1.82 -2.48 3.81
CA ASP A 80 -2.24 -1.20 3.25
C ASP A 80 -2.04 -1.24 1.73
N ASP A 81 -3.15 -1.24 1.00
CA ASP A 81 -3.15 -1.41 -0.44
C ASP A 81 -3.52 -0.11 -1.19
N CYS A 82 -3.31 1.03 -0.54
CA CYS A 82 -3.64 2.36 -1.05
C CYS A 82 -2.97 2.69 -2.39
N HIS A 83 -1.83 2.06 -2.72
CA HIS A 83 -1.10 2.25 -3.97
C HIS A 83 -1.26 1.09 -4.97
N ALA A 84 -2.24 0.21 -4.78
CA ALA A 84 -2.46 -0.93 -5.65
C ALA A 84 -3.93 -1.20 -5.98
N THR A 85 -4.84 -0.98 -5.03
CA THR A 85 -6.28 -1.19 -5.25
C THR A 85 -6.78 -0.32 -6.41
N GLY A 86 -7.48 -0.95 -7.33
CA GLY A 86 -8.04 -0.35 -8.54
C GLY A 86 -7.30 -0.75 -9.81
N PHE A 87 -6.02 -1.16 -9.74
CA PHE A 87 -5.27 -1.50 -10.94
C PHE A 87 -4.31 -2.70 -10.81
N MET A 88 -3.83 -3.03 -9.61
CA MET A 88 -2.97 -4.20 -9.41
C MET A 88 -3.79 -5.48 -9.28
N GLY A 89 -3.25 -6.57 -9.82
CA GLY A 89 -3.85 -7.91 -9.72
C GLY A 89 -5.12 -8.09 -10.55
N PRO A 90 -5.70 -9.30 -10.55
CA PRO A 90 -6.93 -9.59 -11.27
C PRO A 90 -8.05 -8.63 -10.86
N GLN A 91 -8.73 -8.05 -11.85
CA GLN A 91 -9.82 -7.09 -11.65
C GLN A 91 -9.45 -5.90 -10.74
N GLY A 92 -8.15 -5.54 -10.64
CA GLY A 92 -7.71 -4.43 -9.79
C GLY A 92 -7.88 -4.66 -8.29
N ARG A 93 -7.93 -5.92 -7.84
CA ARG A 93 -8.17 -6.28 -6.42
C ARG A 93 -6.98 -6.08 -5.50
N GLY A 94 -5.89 -5.53 -6.01
CA GLY A 94 -4.73 -5.14 -5.20
C GLY A 94 -3.64 -6.19 -5.11
N THR A 95 -2.65 -5.90 -4.26
CA THR A 95 -1.44 -6.73 -4.13
C THR A 95 -1.69 -8.12 -3.55
N PRO A 96 -2.59 -8.35 -2.59
CA PRO A 96 -2.89 -9.73 -2.17
C PRO A 96 -3.41 -10.59 -3.31
N ALA A 97 -4.31 -10.06 -4.14
CA ALA A 97 -4.84 -10.77 -5.30
C ALA A 97 -3.77 -10.96 -6.39
N HIS A 98 -2.86 -9.99 -6.57
CA HIS A 98 -1.73 -10.10 -7.48
C HIS A 98 -0.84 -11.31 -7.15
N PHE A 99 -0.61 -11.55 -5.87
CA PHE A 99 0.21 -12.68 -5.40
C PHE A 99 -0.59 -13.96 -5.10
N GLY A 100 -1.91 -13.95 -5.26
CA GLY A 100 -2.75 -15.09 -4.96
C GLY A 100 -2.81 -15.46 -3.48
N ILE A 101 -2.60 -14.49 -2.59
CA ILE A 101 -2.70 -14.66 -1.14
C ILE A 101 -3.91 -13.94 -0.57
N GLN A 102 -4.26 -14.24 0.69
CA GLN A 102 -5.27 -13.51 1.45
C GLN A 102 -4.62 -12.70 2.57
N ALA A 103 -5.01 -11.44 2.69
CA ALA A 103 -4.77 -10.63 3.88
C ALA A 103 -5.96 -10.75 4.84
N ASP A 104 -5.67 -10.72 6.15
CA ASP A 104 -6.74 -10.75 7.16
C ASP A 104 -7.45 -9.40 7.28
N VAL A 105 -6.71 -8.32 7.08
CA VAL A 105 -7.24 -6.95 7.04
C VAL A 105 -6.59 -6.20 5.89
N MET A 106 -7.39 -5.49 5.12
CA MET A 106 -6.92 -4.58 4.07
C MET A 106 -7.36 -3.16 4.36
N THR A 107 -6.49 -2.20 4.09
CA THR A 107 -6.83 -0.78 4.03
C THR A 107 -6.66 -0.27 2.61
N GLY A 108 -7.51 0.66 2.22
CA GLY A 108 -7.45 1.30 0.91
C GLY A 108 -7.96 2.72 0.97
N THR A 109 -7.66 3.50 -0.07
CA THR A 109 -8.08 4.89 -0.19
C THR A 109 -8.96 5.11 -1.40
N LEU A 110 -9.93 6.00 -1.27
CA LEU A 110 -10.75 6.50 -2.39
C LEU A 110 -10.09 7.70 -3.10
N GLY A 111 -8.99 8.22 -2.56
CA GLY A 111 -8.36 9.45 -3.04
C GLY A 111 -7.18 9.25 -4.00
N LYS A 112 -6.95 8.04 -4.52
CA LYS A 112 -5.86 7.72 -5.46
C LYS A 112 -6.42 7.10 -6.74
N ALA A 113 -6.08 5.86 -7.07
CA ALA A 113 -6.52 5.20 -8.30
C ALA A 113 -8.04 5.12 -8.46
N LEU A 114 -8.79 5.06 -7.36
CA LEU A 114 -10.25 5.07 -7.38
C LEU A 114 -10.87 6.46 -7.64
N GLY A 115 -10.05 7.50 -7.79
CA GLY A 115 -10.47 8.81 -8.28
C GLY A 115 -11.36 9.64 -7.36
N GLY A 116 -11.64 9.18 -6.14
CA GLY A 116 -12.44 9.91 -5.16
C GLY A 116 -11.69 11.13 -4.59
N ALA A 117 -12.44 12.10 -4.06
CA ALA A 117 -11.87 13.31 -3.50
C ALA A 117 -11.19 13.06 -2.14
N LEU A 118 -11.76 12.21 -1.31
CA LEU A 118 -11.28 11.89 0.03
C LEU A 118 -11.86 10.57 0.52
N GLY A 119 -11.33 10.08 1.64
CA GLY A 119 -11.84 8.91 2.32
C GLY A 119 -11.05 7.65 2.03
N GLY A 120 -11.43 6.61 2.72
CA GLY A 120 -10.84 5.30 2.60
C GLY A 120 -11.74 4.25 3.22
N TYR A 121 -11.29 3.02 3.18
CA TYR A 121 -12.04 1.88 3.70
C TYR A 121 -11.12 0.88 4.38
N ILE A 122 -11.72 0.07 5.22
CA ILE A 122 -11.11 -1.13 5.79
C ILE A 122 -11.97 -2.31 5.37
N ALA A 123 -11.34 -3.34 4.84
CA ALA A 123 -11.96 -4.61 4.50
C ALA A 123 -11.33 -5.74 5.32
N GLY A 124 -12.16 -6.67 5.78
CA GLY A 124 -11.71 -7.80 6.59
C GLY A 124 -12.89 -8.65 7.09
N PRO A 125 -12.63 -9.67 7.90
CA PRO A 125 -13.68 -10.51 8.48
C PRO A 125 -14.71 -9.69 9.27
N GLN A 126 -15.99 -10.10 9.19
CA GLN A 126 -17.11 -9.38 9.82
C GLN A 126 -16.86 -9.06 11.30
N PRO A 127 -16.34 -9.98 12.15
CA PRO A 127 -16.08 -9.65 13.56
C PRO A 127 -15.07 -8.52 13.77
N VAL A 128 -14.07 -8.38 12.86
CA VAL A 128 -13.10 -7.28 12.90
C VAL A 128 -13.79 -5.96 12.55
N ILE A 129 -14.61 -5.95 11.50
CA ILE A 129 -15.35 -4.77 11.07
C ILE A 129 -16.34 -4.33 12.16
N ASP A 130 -17.08 -5.26 12.76
CA ASP A 130 -18.02 -4.94 13.85
C ASP A 130 -17.28 -4.37 15.07
N LEU A 131 -16.13 -4.93 15.42
CA LEU A 131 -15.30 -4.38 16.50
C LEU A 131 -14.82 -2.96 16.18
N LEU A 132 -14.35 -2.71 14.96
CA LEU A 132 -13.91 -1.37 14.53
C LEU A 132 -15.06 -0.35 14.59
N ARG A 133 -16.24 -0.72 14.14
CA ARG A 133 -17.45 0.15 14.22
C ARG A 133 -17.81 0.53 15.65
N GLN A 134 -17.50 -0.34 16.63
CA GLN A 134 -17.82 -0.12 18.04
C GLN A 134 -16.66 0.56 18.82
N ARG A 135 -15.43 0.49 18.34
CA ARG A 135 -14.26 0.85 19.16
C ARG A 135 -13.29 1.81 18.47
N ALA A 136 -13.32 1.93 17.14
CA ALA A 136 -12.42 2.84 16.42
C ALA A 136 -12.82 4.29 16.66
N ARG A 137 -12.01 5.00 17.43
CA ARG A 137 -12.29 6.41 17.79
C ARG A 137 -12.47 7.32 16.56
N PRO A 138 -11.65 7.25 15.51
CA PRO A 138 -11.89 8.06 14.30
C PRO A 138 -13.24 7.79 13.65
N TYR A 139 -13.71 6.55 13.66
CA TYR A 139 -15.02 6.20 13.12
C TYR A 139 -16.17 6.72 13.99
N LEU A 140 -16.04 6.61 15.31
CA LEU A 140 -17.08 6.98 16.26
C LEU A 140 -17.21 8.50 16.46
N PHE A 141 -16.11 9.25 16.35
CA PHE A 141 -16.02 10.65 16.76
C PHE A 141 -15.65 11.60 15.63
N SER A 142 -15.65 11.14 14.38
CA SER A 142 -15.58 12.01 13.21
C SER A 142 -16.85 11.93 12.37
N ASN A 143 -17.02 12.91 11.49
CA ASN A 143 -18.14 12.92 10.57
C ASN A 143 -18.01 11.79 9.54
N ALA A 144 -19.15 11.24 9.12
CA ALA A 144 -19.22 10.28 8.04
C ALA A 144 -18.78 10.92 6.70
N LEU A 145 -18.35 10.07 5.76
CA LEU A 145 -18.10 10.52 4.39
C LEU A 145 -19.39 11.09 3.78
N PRO A 146 -19.30 12.20 3.03
CA PRO A 146 -20.46 12.72 2.31
C PRO A 146 -21.08 11.67 1.36
N PRO A 147 -22.39 11.56 1.27
CA PRO A 147 -23.06 10.57 0.40
C PRO A 147 -22.59 10.62 -1.06
N ALA A 148 -22.28 11.80 -1.58
CA ALA A 148 -21.73 11.94 -2.94
C ALA A 148 -20.39 11.23 -3.12
N ILE A 149 -19.51 11.28 -2.12
CA ILE A 149 -18.21 10.58 -2.16
C ILE A 149 -18.42 9.07 -2.08
N VAL A 150 -19.36 8.61 -1.25
CA VAL A 150 -19.70 7.18 -1.16
C VAL A 150 -20.26 6.67 -2.47
N ALA A 151 -21.19 7.41 -3.09
CA ALA A 151 -21.77 7.06 -4.38
C ALA A 151 -20.70 7.03 -5.50
N ALA A 152 -19.82 8.02 -5.54
CA ALA A 152 -18.69 8.05 -6.48
C ALA A 152 -17.74 6.85 -6.27
N GLY A 153 -17.47 6.49 -5.01
CA GLY A 153 -16.64 5.32 -4.68
C GLY A 153 -17.27 4.00 -5.14
N LEU A 154 -18.57 3.83 -4.97
CA LEU A 154 -19.30 2.65 -5.46
C LEU A 154 -19.23 2.56 -7.00
N ALA A 155 -19.53 3.67 -7.70
CA ALA A 155 -19.42 3.72 -9.15
C ALA A 155 -17.97 3.47 -9.65
N ALA A 156 -16.96 3.96 -8.92
CA ALA A 156 -15.58 3.69 -9.24
C ALA A 156 -15.23 2.19 -9.11
N LEU A 157 -15.79 1.49 -8.13
CA LEU A 157 -15.60 0.04 -7.99
C LEU A 157 -16.19 -0.73 -9.15
N ASP A 158 -17.40 -0.35 -9.63
CA ASP A 158 -18.00 -0.94 -10.81
C ASP A 158 -17.14 -0.74 -12.07
N LEU A 159 -16.56 0.47 -12.23
CA LEU A 159 -15.65 0.79 -13.32
C LEU A 159 -14.33 0.00 -13.20
N VAL A 160 -13.80 -0.19 -12.01
CA VAL A 160 -12.61 -1.01 -11.76
C VAL A 160 -12.87 -2.46 -12.14
N GLU A 161 -14.01 -3.03 -11.75
CA GLU A 161 -14.34 -4.41 -12.07
C GLU A 161 -14.42 -4.65 -13.59
N ALA A 162 -14.95 -3.70 -14.34
CA ALA A 162 -15.05 -3.74 -15.80
C ALA A 162 -13.81 -3.24 -16.55
N GLY A 163 -12.79 -2.71 -15.86
CA GLY A 163 -11.74 -1.87 -16.44
C GLY A 163 -10.47 -2.61 -16.85
N ASP A 164 -10.53 -3.85 -17.38
CA ASP A 164 -9.34 -4.60 -17.78
C ASP A 164 -8.53 -3.87 -18.88
N ASP A 165 -9.19 -3.23 -19.84
CA ASP A 165 -8.54 -2.48 -20.91
C ASP A 165 -7.77 -1.26 -20.37
N LEU A 166 -8.33 -0.56 -19.39
CA LEU A 166 -7.66 0.58 -18.74
C LEU A 166 -6.43 0.12 -17.97
N ARG A 167 -6.49 -1.02 -17.30
CA ARG A 167 -5.35 -1.62 -16.61
C ARG A 167 -4.26 -2.04 -17.59
N ALA A 168 -4.62 -2.70 -18.70
CA ALA A 168 -3.67 -3.06 -19.74
C ALA A 168 -2.96 -1.81 -20.27
N GLN A 169 -3.70 -0.77 -20.62
CA GLN A 169 -3.13 0.50 -21.09
C GLN A 169 -2.19 1.16 -20.05
N LEU A 170 -2.55 1.12 -18.76
CA LEU A 170 -1.69 1.64 -17.68
C LEU A 170 -0.33 0.92 -17.66
N PHE A 171 -0.33 -0.40 -17.72
CA PHE A 171 0.91 -1.18 -17.70
C PHE A 171 1.72 -1.05 -18.99
N GLU A 172 1.08 -0.96 -20.15
CA GLU A 172 1.75 -0.62 -21.42
C GLU A 172 2.42 0.75 -21.34
N ASN A 173 1.74 1.77 -20.84
CA ASN A 173 2.29 3.11 -20.63
C ASN A 173 3.47 3.09 -19.65
N ALA A 174 3.35 2.34 -18.55
CA ALA A 174 4.43 2.21 -17.57
C ALA A 174 5.66 1.53 -18.17
N ALA A 175 5.48 0.47 -18.95
CA ALA A 175 6.57 -0.21 -19.63
C ALA A 175 7.25 0.68 -20.69
N TYR A 176 6.46 1.38 -21.50
CA TYR A 176 6.96 2.35 -22.48
C TYR A 176 7.78 3.46 -21.82
N TRP A 177 7.23 4.04 -20.75
CA TRP A 177 7.90 5.13 -20.02
C TRP A 177 9.20 4.67 -19.35
N ARG A 178 9.18 3.51 -18.73
CA ARG A 178 10.36 2.90 -18.10
C ARG A 178 11.46 2.63 -19.12
N ALA A 179 11.13 2.05 -20.28
CA ALA A 179 12.08 1.82 -21.36
C ALA A 179 12.69 3.13 -21.88
N GLY A 180 11.86 4.14 -22.16
CA GLY A 180 12.33 5.43 -22.65
C GLY A 180 13.25 6.17 -21.67
N LEU A 181 12.97 6.09 -20.37
CA LEU A 181 13.86 6.67 -19.34
C LEU A 181 15.18 5.90 -19.25
N ALA A 182 15.16 4.57 -19.34
CA ALA A 182 16.39 3.76 -19.34
C ALA A 182 17.24 4.05 -20.59
N ASP A 183 16.63 4.13 -21.76
CA ASP A 183 17.30 4.48 -23.03
C ASP A 183 17.90 5.89 -22.99
N ALA A 184 17.29 6.81 -22.26
CA ALA A 184 17.82 8.14 -22.00
C ALA A 184 18.95 8.18 -20.96
N GLY A 185 19.32 7.04 -20.37
CA GLY A 185 20.44 6.90 -19.44
C GLY A 185 20.10 7.18 -17.97
N PHE A 186 18.83 7.25 -17.61
CA PHE A 186 18.45 7.41 -16.20
C PHE A 186 18.58 6.12 -15.41
N GLY A 187 19.09 6.23 -14.18
CA GLY A 187 19.03 5.15 -13.20
C GLY A 187 17.61 4.98 -12.66
N LEU A 188 17.05 3.79 -12.82
CA LEU A 188 15.71 3.46 -12.33
C LEU A 188 15.79 2.35 -11.29
N LEU A 189 14.88 2.37 -10.33
CA LEU A 189 14.65 1.19 -9.48
C LEU A 189 13.87 0.13 -10.27
N ASP A 190 14.26 -1.13 -10.08
CA ASP A 190 13.56 -2.27 -10.70
C ASP A 190 12.13 -2.39 -10.19
N GLY A 191 11.25 -2.89 -11.04
CA GLY A 191 9.86 -3.13 -10.68
C GLY A 191 8.92 -3.06 -11.87
N ALA A 192 7.72 -3.60 -11.70
CA ALA A 192 6.64 -3.56 -12.70
C ALA A 192 5.52 -2.57 -12.32
N HIS A 193 5.63 -1.91 -11.19
CA HIS A 193 4.62 -0.94 -10.75
C HIS A 193 4.70 0.35 -11.57
N PRO A 194 3.55 1.04 -11.84
CA PRO A 194 3.53 2.32 -12.55
C PRO A 194 4.23 3.48 -11.82
N ILE A 195 4.55 3.36 -10.54
CA ILE A 195 5.50 4.27 -9.88
C ILE A 195 6.89 3.94 -10.40
N ILE A 196 7.55 4.90 -11.03
CA ILE A 196 8.86 4.73 -11.66
C ILE A 196 9.84 5.76 -11.05
N PRO A 197 10.55 5.43 -9.99
CA PRO A 197 11.51 6.34 -9.38
C PRO A 197 12.73 6.53 -10.28
N VAL A 198 13.08 7.79 -10.51
CA VAL A 198 14.31 8.18 -11.23
C VAL A 198 15.35 8.57 -10.20
N MET A 199 16.45 7.81 -10.13
CA MET A 199 17.49 7.97 -9.13
C MET A 199 18.53 9.00 -9.57
N LEU A 200 18.47 10.20 -8.98
CA LEU A 200 19.40 11.30 -9.31
C LEU A 200 20.58 11.41 -8.33
N GLY A 201 20.54 10.71 -7.20
CA GLY A 201 21.62 10.67 -6.21
C GLY A 201 21.81 11.93 -5.37
N ASP A 202 21.18 13.06 -5.72
CA ASP A 202 21.25 14.33 -5.00
C ASP A 202 19.87 14.98 -4.88
N ALA A 203 19.48 15.34 -3.65
CA ALA A 203 18.15 15.90 -3.38
C ALA A 203 17.95 17.31 -4.00
N LYS A 204 19.01 18.13 -4.09
CA LYS A 204 18.91 19.46 -4.70
C LYS A 204 18.75 19.36 -6.21
N LEU A 205 19.47 18.40 -6.82
CA LEU A 205 19.32 18.12 -8.25
C LEU A 205 17.91 17.61 -8.55
N ALA A 206 17.36 16.72 -7.71
CA ALA A 206 16.00 16.22 -7.87
C ALA A 206 14.95 17.35 -7.82
N GLN A 207 15.07 18.24 -6.83
CA GLN A 207 14.20 19.42 -6.72
C GLN A 207 14.34 20.38 -7.92
N ALA A 208 15.55 20.66 -8.37
CA ALA A 208 15.80 21.53 -9.51
C ALA A 208 15.22 20.94 -10.81
N MET A 209 15.39 19.62 -11.03
CA MET A 209 14.84 18.92 -12.18
C MET A 209 13.30 18.91 -12.15
N ALA A 210 12.70 18.64 -11.00
CA ALA A 210 11.25 18.69 -10.85
C ALA A 210 10.69 20.09 -11.15
N ALA A 211 11.36 21.15 -10.68
CA ALA A 211 10.98 22.53 -10.95
C ALA A 211 11.09 22.88 -12.45
N ASP A 212 12.17 22.47 -13.14
CA ASP A 212 12.34 22.69 -14.59
C ASP A 212 11.29 21.91 -15.40
N LEU A 213 11.03 20.67 -15.06
CA LEU A 213 9.99 19.87 -15.69
C LEU A 213 8.60 20.49 -15.52
N PHE A 214 8.30 21.02 -14.34
CA PHE A 214 7.04 21.72 -14.09
C PHE A 214 6.88 22.94 -15.00
N GLN A 215 7.92 23.74 -15.21
CA GLN A 215 7.91 24.89 -16.15
C GLN A 215 7.69 24.45 -17.60
N ARG A 216 8.06 23.21 -17.93
CA ARG A 216 7.84 22.60 -19.26
C ARG A 216 6.49 21.89 -19.39
N GLY A 217 5.62 21.95 -18.36
CA GLY A 217 4.30 21.34 -18.33
C GLY A 217 4.30 19.85 -17.93
N VAL A 218 5.40 19.36 -17.36
CA VAL A 218 5.51 17.98 -16.85
C VAL A 218 5.55 18.01 -15.33
N TYR A 219 4.51 17.50 -14.69
CA TYR A 219 4.46 17.38 -13.23
C TYR A 219 5.06 16.05 -12.78
N VAL A 220 6.04 16.11 -11.89
CA VAL A 220 6.66 14.96 -11.21
C VAL A 220 6.73 15.25 -9.70
N ALA A 221 6.68 14.19 -8.87
CA ALA A 221 6.72 14.29 -7.40
C ALA A 221 8.08 13.79 -6.86
#